data_669f03f072b7492819ff5450c1b7d726
#
_entry.id   669f03f072b7492819ff5450c1b7d726
#
_cell.length_a   1.000
_cell.length_b   1.000
_cell.length_c   1.000
_cell.angle_alpha   90.00
_cell.angle_beta   90.00
_cell.angle_gamma   90.00
#
_symmetry.space_group_name_H-M   'P 1'
#
loop_
_entity.id
_entity.type
_entity.pdbx_description
1 polymer ?
#
loop_
_entity_poly.entity_id
_entity_poly.type
_entity_poly.pdbx_seq_one_letter_code
_entity_poly.pdbx_strand_id
1 'polypeptide(L)'
;MLWYNNPGDNDLLNYDIGGEIPVAYCNYNFGVWARFYFAMNARNPYVVVFDDDTIPGKKWLENCMNTMKEREGLMGTVGLLYPNPLPPQHSSYYEHYLRFGWPELGNNEKTVQVDLVGHSWFFKKEWLSYMVRELPDPKYNTCGEDMHFSYMLQKYANIPTFVPPHPRSDIELWGSIKGAEYGGDANSLWETNQANVEGTPFKHLMNQYFREQRLKGWKLVNER
;
A
#
# COMPACT_ATOMS: atom_id res chain seq x y z
N MET A 1 14.08 9.49 2.00
CA MET A 1 13.48 10.66 2.69
C MET A 1 12.51 10.15 3.73
N LEU A 2 12.48 10.73 4.89
CA LEU A 2 11.49 10.46 5.94
C LEU A 2 10.50 11.62 5.99
N TRP A 3 9.22 11.31 6.16
CA TRP A 3 8.20 12.32 6.35
C TRP A 3 7.48 12.13 7.69
N TYR A 4 7.62 13.13 8.54
CA TYR A 4 6.84 13.26 9.77
C TYR A 4 5.50 13.93 9.47
N ASN A 5 4.44 13.14 9.47
CA ASN A 5 3.09 13.60 9.15
C ASN A 5 2.34 14.01 10.42
N ASN A 6 2.76 15.11 11.04
CA ASN A 6 2.26 15.62 12.32
C ASN A 6 2.14 14.53 13.41
N PRO A 7 3.25 14.13 14.03
CA PRO A 7 3.26 13.08 15.06
C PRO A 7 2.51 13.47 16.36
N GLY A 8 1.92 14.66 16.44
CA GLY A 8 1.29 15.18 17.66
C GLY A 8 2.31 15.47 18.75
N ASP A 9 1.97 15.17 20.00
CA ASP A 9 2.83 15.36 21.17
C ASP A 9 3.91 14.26 21.31
N ASN A 10 3.99 13.33 20.36
CA ASN A 10 5.04 12.31 20.37
C ASN A 10 6.39 12.94 20.06
N ASP A 11 7.32 12.80 20.98
CA ASP A 11 8.67 13.38 20.94
C ASP A 11 9.60 12.59 19.97
N LEU A 12 9.08 12.29 18.78
CA LEU A 12 9.84 11.61 17.71
C LEU A 12 10.94 12.50 17.15
N LEU A 13 10.90 13.80 17.43
CA LEU A 13 11.92 14.78 17.03
C LEU A 13 13.29 14.52 17.66
N ASN A 14 13.35 13.74 18.75
CA ASN A 14 14.58 13.38 19.45
C ASN A 14 15.24 12.10 18.93
N TYR A 15 14.66 11.40 17.96
CA TYR A 15 15.35 10.28 17.33
C TYR A 15 16.43 10.78 16.37
N ASP A 16 17.67 10.49 16.69
CA ASP A 16 18.80 10.66 15.76
C ASP A 16 18.69 9.59 14.66
N ILE A 17 18.11 9.98 13.54
CA ILE A 17 18.03 9.13 12.33
C ILE A 17 19.32 9.16 11.51
N GLY A 18 20.43 9.65 12.09
CA GLY A 18 21.72 9.78 11.41
C GLY A 18 21.62 10.73 10.22
N GLY A 19 22.25 11.89 10.28
CA GLY A 19 22.09 13.07 9.42
C GLY A 19 22.18 12.90 7.89
N GLU A 20 22.17 11.67 7.38
CA GLU A 20 22.22 11.36 5.94
C GLU A 20 20.81 11.24 5.29
N ILE A 21 19.75 11.09 6.09
CA ILE A 21 18.40 10.93 5.57
C ILE A 21 17.66 12.26 5.61
N PRO A 22 17.29 12.86 4.46
CA PRO A 22 16.48 14.07 4.45
C PRO A 22 15.14 13.84 5.14
N VAL A 23 14.76 14.74 6.06
CA VAL A 23 13.52 14.68 6.82
C VAL A 23 12.65 15.87 6.48
N ALA A 24 11.38 15.64 6.23
CA ALA A 24 10.37 16.68 6.13
C ALA A 24 9.43 16.61 7.34
N TYR A 25 9.25 17.74 8.02
CA TYR A 25 8.35 17.88 9.16
C TYR A 25 7.09 18.61 8.73
N CYS A 26 5.94 18.01 8.99
CA CYS A 26 4.65 18.62 8.75
C CYS A 26 3.96 18.92 10.09
N ASN A 27 3.41 20.12 10.21
CA ASN A 27 2.61 20.54 11.36
C ASN A 27 1.12 20.20 11.23
N TYR A 28 0.76 19.48 10.19
CA TYR A 28 -0.60 19.01 9.91
C TYR A 28 -0.58 17.56 9.45
N ASN A 29 -1.55 16.77 9.89
CA ASN A 29 -1.71 15.38 9.46
C ASN A 29 -2.49 15.32 8.14
N PHE A 30 -1.79 15.05 7.06
CA PHE A 30 -2.37 14.92 5.72
C PHE A 30 -2.97 13.53 5.43
N GLY A 31 -3.03 12.65 6.45
CA GLY A 31 -3.52 11.29 6.31
C GLY A 31 -2.58 10.37 5.53
N VAL A 32 -3.09 9.21 5.16
CA VAL A 32 -2.29 8.13 4.52
C VAL A 32 -1.90 8.43 3.07
N TRP A 33 -2.61 9.30 2.39
CA TRP A 33 -2.36 9.70 0.99
C TRP A 33 -1.08 10.52 0.82
N ALA A 34 -0.71 11.23 1.85
CA ALA A 34 0.39 12.17 1.88
C ALA A 34 1.73 11.56 1.45
N ARG A 35 2.00 10.31 1.81
CA ARG A 35 3.22 9.60 1.45
C ARG A 35 3.43 9.49 -0.07
N PHE A 36 2.36 9.35 -0.84
CA PHE A 36 2.44 9.32 -2.31
C PHE A 36 2.65 10.71 -2.89
N TYR A 37 2.02 11.73 -2.33
CA TYR A 37 2.26 13.12 -2.76
C TYR A 37 3.69 13.56 -2.44
N PHE A 38 4.21 13.16 -1.30
CA PHE A 38 5.62 13.40 -0.95
C PHE A 38 6.58 12.66 -1.89
N ALA A 39 6.23 11.45 -2.31
CA ALA A 39 7.01 10.65 -3.24
C ALA A 39 7.20 11.32 -4.63
N MET A 40 6.36 12.27 -5.01
CA MET A 40 6.53 13.07 -6.24
C MET A 40 7.84 13.86 -6.25
N ASN A 41 8.43 14.14 -5.07
CA ASN A 41 9.73 14.82 -4.96
C ASN A 41 10.93 13.90 -5.20
N ALA A 42 10.74 12.60 -5.38
CA ALA A 42 11.81 11.67 -5.68
C ALA A 42 12.55 12.07 -6.97
N ARG A 43 13.87 11.96 -6.98
CA ARG A 43 14.68 12.30 -8.16
C ARG A 43 14.86 11.12 -9.11
N ASN A 44 14.77 9.90 -8.60
CA ASN A 44 14.97 8.68 -9.36
C ASN A 44 13.70 8.24 -10.08
N PRO A 45 13.81 7.48 -11.19
CA PRO A 45 12.68 7.00 -11.96
C PRO A 45 11.87 5.91 -11.24
N TYR A 46 12.46 5.20 -10.28
CA TYR A 46 11.78 4.24 -9.42
C TYR A 46 11.68 4.78 -8.01
N VAL A 47 10.54 4.53 -7.39
CA VAL A 47 10.23 4.96 -6.03
C VAL A 47 9.74 3.75 -5.24
N VAL A 48 10.15 3.70 -3.98
CA VAL A 48 9.53 2.84 -2.99
C VAL A 48 8.97 3.68 -1.85
N VAL A 49 7.77 3.36 -1.44
CA VAL A 49 7.13 3.88 -0.23
C VAL A 49 7.00 2.72 0.74
N PHE A 50 7.39 2.90 1.98
CA PHE A 50 7.21 1.94 3.07
C PHE A 50 6.30 2.53 4.13
N ASP A 51 5.48 1.69 4.74
CA ASP A 51 4.86 1.99 6.03
C ASP A 51 5.93 1.93 7.13
N ASP A 52 5.72 2.62 8.21
CA ASP A 52 6.65 2.75 9.35
C ASP A 52 6.80 1.44 10.15
N ASP A 53 5.88 0.50 9.96
CA ASP A 53 5.88 -0.84 10.53
C ASP A 53 6.43 -1.93 9.57
N THR A 54 6.99 -1.55 8.44
CA THR A 54 7.48 -2.46 7.40
C THR A 54 9.00 -2.54 7.39
N ILE A 55 9.55 -3.71 7.69
CA ILE A 55 11.00 -3.95 7.68
C ILE A 55 11.37 -4.87 6.50
N PRO A 56 11.83 -4.34 5.37
CA PRO A 56 12.17 -5.16 4.21
C PRO A 56 13.43 -5.99 4.44
N GLY A 57 13.50 -7.14 3.80
CA GLY A 57 14.73 -7.91 3.67
C GLY A 57 15.76 -7.19 2.78
N LYS A 58 17.03 -7.51 2.95
CA LYS A 58 18.15 -6.81 2.27
C LYS A 58 18.09 -6.89 0.74
N LYS A 59 17.44 -7.92 0.20
CA LYS A 59 17.28 -8.14 -1.25
C LYS A 59 15.90 -7.70 -1.77
N TRP A 60 15.05 -7.08 -0.95
CA TRP A 60 13.70 -6.71 -1.36
C TRP A 60 13.66 -5.80 -2.59
N LEU A 61 14.46 -4.74 -2.61
CA LEU A 61 14.50 -3.82 -3.76
C LEU A 61 15.01 -4.49 -5.03
N GLU A 62 16.00 -5.41 -4.90
CA GLU A 62 16.48 -6.23 -6.02
C GLU A 62 15.37 -7.14 -6.54
N ASN A 63 14.61 -7.78 -5.63
CA ASN A 63 13.46 -8.61 -5.96
C ASN A 63 12.38 -7.83 -6.73
N CYS A 64 12.04 -6.63 -6.26
CA CYS A 64 11.12 -5.73 -6.96
C CYS A 64 11.64 -5.35 -8.36
N MET A 65 12.92 -5.00 -8.48
CA MET A 65 13.53 -4.63 -9.77
C MET A 65 13.56 -5.80 -10.75
N ASN A 66 13.85 -7.01 -10.30
CA ASN A 66 13.84 -8.19 -11.13
C ASN A 66 12.42 -8.53 -11.60
N THR A 67 11.45 -8.46 -10.68
CA THR A 67 10.03 -8.63 -11.02
C THR A 67 9.57 -7.57 -12.02
N MET A 68 9.98 -6.30 -11.85
CA MET A 68 9.64 -5.19 -12.76
C MET A 68 10.17 -5.41 -14.18
N LYS A 69 11.34 -6.02 -14.33
CA LYS A 69 11.93 -6.35 -15.65
C LYS A 69 11.15 -7.46 -16.37
N GLU A 70 10.63 -8.43 -15.61
CA GLU A 70 9.88 -9.57 -16.14
C GLU A 70 8.41 -9.24 -16.36
N ARG A 71 7.83 -8.50 -15.42
CA ARG A 71 6.40 -8.14 -15.38
C ARG A 71 6.26 -6.72 -14.87
N GLU A 72 6.13 -5.78 -15.78
CA GLU A 72 5.92 -4.38 -15.41
C GLU A 72 4.58 -4.20 -14.68
N GLY A 73 4.63 -3.62 -13.47
CA GLY A 73 3.45 -3.39 -12.64
C GLY A 73 3.77 -2.73 -11.30
N LEU A 74 2.75 -2.31 -10.58
CA LEU A 74 2.85 -1.88 -9.19
C LEU A 74 3.20 -3.08 -8.32
N MET A 75 4.22 -2.97 -7.49
CA MET A 75 4.64 -4.04 -6.60
C MET A 75 4.49 -3.63 -5.15
N GLY A 76 4.13 -4.59 -4.31
CA GLY A 76 4.02 -4.36 -2.87
C GLY A 76 4.35 -5.57 -2.03
N THR A 77 4.48 -5.33 -0.73
CA THR A 77 4.82 -6.38 0.24
C THR A 77 3.67 -7.36 0.41
N VAL A 78 2.48 -6.85 0.70
CA VAL A 78 1.27 -7.66 0.92
C VAL A 78 0.29 -7.41 -0.20
N GLY A 79 -0.24 -8.48 -0.78
CA GLY A 79 -1.27 -8.37 -1.80
C GLY A 79 -2.54 -9.13 -1.45
N LEU A 80 -3.68 -8.57 -1.86
CA LEU A 80 -4.98 -9.21 -1.77
C LEU A 80 -5.46 -9.61 -3.16
N LEU A 81 -5.93 -10.84 -3.29
CA LEU A 81 -6.57 -11.37 -4.49
C LEU A 81 -7.95 -11.92 -4.12
N TYR A 82 -8.98 -11.45 -4.78
CA TYR A 82 -10.36 -11.92 -4.60
C TYR A 82 -10.63 -13.03 -5.63
N PRO A 83 -10.61 -14.32 -5.22
CA PRO A 83 -10.73 -15.44 -6.16
C PRO A 83 -12.11 -15.55 -6.79
N ASN A 84 -13.16 -15.15 -6.07
CA ASN A 84 -14.56 -15.19 -6.50
C ASN A 84 -15.23 -13.84 -6.19
N PRO A 85 -14.91 -12.77 -6.95
CA PRO A 85 -15.40 -11.46 -6.65
C PRO A 85 -16.93 -11.37 -6.81
N LEU A 86 -17.58 -10.72 -5.85
CA LEU A 86 -19.01 -10.42 -5.94
C LEU A 86 -19.26 -9.29 -6.96
N PRO A 87 -20.48 -9.18 -7.50
CA PRO A 87 -20.88 -8.04 -8.31
C PRO A 87 -20.61 -6.71 -7.56
N PRO A 88 -20.28 -5.61 -8.26
CA PRO A 88 -19.86 -4.35 -7.62
C PRO A 88 -20.77 -3.83 -6.52
N GLN A 89 -22.09 -3.95 -6.68
CA GLN A 89 -23.09 -3.49 -5.69
C GLN A 89 -23.10 -4.32 -4.39
N HIS A 90 -22.56 -5.53 -4.43
CA HIS A 90 -22.45 -6.46 -3.30
C HIS A 90 -21.01 -6.66 -2.81
N SER A 91 -20.06 -6.03 -3.49
CA SER A 91 -18.63 -6.15 -3.14
C SER A 91 -18.33 -5.64 -1.74
N SER A 92 -17.42 -6.32 -1.07
CA SER A 92 -16.89 -5.95 0.24
C SER A 92 -15.39 -6.13 0.27
N TYR A 93 -14.68 -5.17 0.87
CA TYR A 93 -13.24 -5.31 1.14
C TYR A 93 -12.95 -6.57 1.98
N TYR A 94 -13.91 -6.98 2.81
CA TYR A 94 -13.82 -8.14 3.72
C TYR A 94 -14.36 -9.44 3.12
N GLU A 95 -14.59 -9.48 1.81
CA GLU A 95 -14.88 -10.73 1.09
C GLU A 95 -13.74 -11.73 1.30
N HIS A 96 -14.02 -13.00 1.00
CA HIS A 96 -13.00 -14.03 1.00
C HIS A 96 -11.89 -13.70 -0.01
N TYR A 97 -10.77 -13.22 0.49
CA TYR A 97 -9.58 -12.95 -0.29
C TYR A 97 -8.44 -13.91 0.06
N LEU A 98 -7.56 -14.14 -0.88
CA LEU A 98 -6.25 -14.75 -0.65
C LEU A 98 -5.25 -13.64 -0.38
N ARG A 99 -4.38 -13.85 0.61
CA ARG A 99 -3.30 -12.92 0.95
C ARG A 99 -1.97 -13.51 0.50
N PHE A 100 -1.12 -12.68 -0.08
CA PHE A 100 0.23 -13.04 -0.51
C PHE A 100 1.26 -12.08 0.08
N GLY A 101 2.50 -12.55 0.23
CA GLY A 101 3.62 -11.74 0.72
C GLY A 101 3.65 -11.55 2.24
N TRP A 102 2.76 -12.18 2.99
CA TRP A 102 2.77 -12.11 4.45
C TRP A 102 3.50 -13.33 5.05
N PRO A 103 4.44 -13.12 6.00
CA PRO A 103 5.32 -14.18 6.49
C PRO A 103 4.63 -15.45 6.94
N GLU A 104 3.51 -15.31 7.62
CA GLU A 104 2.83 -16.42 8.31
C GLU A 104 1.68 -17.02 7.51
N LEU A 105 1.04 -16.25 6.64
CA LEU A 105 -0.26 -16.60 6.06
C LEU A 105 -0.28 -16.63 4.53
N GLY A 106 0.79 -16.23 3.83
CA GLY A 106 0.68 -16.04 2.39
C GLY A 106 2.02 -15.95 1.65
N ASN A 107 2.94 -16.86 1.95
CA ASN A 107 4.18 -16.95 1.17
C ASN A 107 3.87 -17.34 -0.28
N ASN A 108 4.62 -16.76 -1.21
CA ASN A 108 4.56 -17.09 -2.62
C ASN A 108 5.96 -17.33 -3.18
N GLU A 109 6.15 -18.48 -3.80
CA GLU A 109 7.43 -18.85 -4.45
C GLU A 109 7.65 -18.14 -5.78
N LYS A 110 6.59 -17.59 -6.37
CA LYS A 110 6.60 -16.89 -7.67
C LYS A 110 5.85 -15.57 -7.55
N THR A 111 6.12 -14.66 -8.47
CA THR A 111 5.33 -13.44 -8.64
C THR A 111 3.85 -13.75 -8.81
N VAL A 112 3.00 -13.13 -8.01
CA VAL A 112 1.54 -13.29 -8.06
C VAL A 112 0.89 -11.97 -8.46
N GLN A 113 -0.02 -12.02 -9.44
CA GLN A 113 -0.88 -10.89 -9.75
C GLN A 113 -2.00 -10.80 -8.72
N VAL A 114 -2.22 -9.60 -8.19
CA VAL A 114 -3.18 -9.32 -7.12
C VAL A 114 -4.04 -8.10 -7.47
N ASP A 115 -5.11 -7.90 -6.71
CA ASP A 115 -6.02 -6.79 -6.93
C ASP A 115 -5.49 -5.47 -6.34
N LEU A 116 -4.83 -5.55 -5.21
CA LEU A 116 -4.20 -4.41 -4.54
C LEU A 116 -3.00 -4.88 -3.69
N VAL A 117 -2.13 -3.93 -3.34
CA VAL A 117 -0.98 -4.16 -2.45
C VAL A 117 -0.90 -3.10 -1.36
N GLY A 118 -0.35 -3.49 -0.21
CA GLY A 118 -0.12 -2.64 0.96
C GLY A 118 1.25 -2.88 1.60
N HIS A 119 1.51 -2.18 2.70
CA HIS A 119 2.73 -2.15 3.52
C HIS A 119 3.98 -1.61 2.81
N SER A 120 4.14 -1.82 1.53
CA SER A 120 5.08 -1.09 0.68
C SER A 120 4.57 -1.02 -0.74
N TRP A 121 5.06 -0.03 -1.48
CA TRP A 121 4.72 0.18 -2.89
C TRP A 121 5.99 0.52 -3.65
N PHE A 122 6.38 -0.34 -4.61
CA PHE A 122 7.48 -0.09 -5.53
C PHE A 122 6.91 0.14 -6.93
N PHE A 123 7.27 1.27 -7.55
CA PHE A 123 6.65 1.71 -8.80
C PHE A 123 7.54 2.70 -9.57
N LYS A 124 7.20 2.97 -10.83
CA LYS A 124 7.81 4.06 -11.60
C LYS A 124 7.22 5.40 -11.13
N LYS A 125 8.08 6.40 -10.86
CA LYS A 125 7.66 7.72 -10.37
C LYS A 125 6.57 8.36 -11.25
N GLU A 126 6.68 8.22 -12.57
CA GLU A 126 5.72 8.77 -13.53
C GLU A 126 4.28 8.26 -13.31
N TRP A 127 4.11 7.08 -12.68
CA TRP A 127 2.80 6.50 -12.39
C TRP A 127 2.00 7.25 -11.34
N LEU A 128 2.66 8.07 -10.53
CA LEU A 128 1.97 8.98 -9.60
C LEU A 128 1.04 9.95 -10.34
N SER A 129 1.35 10.27 -11.61
CA SER A 129 0.45 11.07 -12.45
C SER A 129 -0.91 10.43 -12.68
N TYR A 130 -1.00 9.10 -12.65
CA TYR A 130 -2.29 8.40 -12.72
C TYR A 130 -3.04 8.43 -11.39
N MET A 131 -2.32 8.26 -10.29
CA MET A 131 -2.90 8.30 -8.95
C MET A 131 -3.63 9.60 -8.65
N VAL A 132 -3.12 10.73 -9.13
CA VAL A 132 -3.69 12.06 -8.85
C VAL A 132 -4.73 12.53 -9.88
N ARG A 133 -5.07 11.72 -10.88
CA ARG A 133 -6.09 12.08 -11.88
C ARG A 133 -7.49 12.19 -11.30
N GLU A 134 -7.79 11.36 -10.32
CA GLU A 134 -9.03 11.42 -9.56
C GLU A 134 -8.66 11.55 -8.08
N LEU A 135 -9.04 12.66 -7.47
CA LEU A 135 -8.82 12.83 -6.03
C LEU A 135 -9.91 12.11 -5.25
N PRO A 136 -9.56 11.47 -4.15
CA PRO A 136 -10.55 10.87 -3.24
C PRO A 136 -11.40 11.95 -2.58
N ASP A 137 -12.59 11.56 -2.14
CA ASP A 137 -13.37 12.38 -1.23
C ASP A 137 -12.57 12.58 0.08
N PRO A 138 -12.51 13.79 0.64
CA PRO A 138 -11.77 14.07 1.87
C PRO A 138 -12.11 13.17 3.07
N LYS A 139 -13.32 12.60 3.11
CA LYS A 139 -13.70 11.64 4.15
C LYS A 139 -12.81 10.40 4.20
N TYR A 140 -12.12 10.07 3.08
CA TYR A 140 -11.20 8.93 2.97
C TYR A 140 -9.73 9.30 3.26
N ASN A 141 -9.46 10.39 3.97
CA ASN A 141 -8.09 10.81 4.28
C ASN A 141 -7.27 9.76 5.06
N THR A 142 -7.93 8.84 5.73
CA THR A 142 -7.31 7.78 6.55
C THR A 142 -7.24 6.41 5.87
N CYS A 143 -7.75 6.25 4.65
CA CYS A 143 -7.82 4.93 4.01
C CYS A 143 -7.98 4.98 2.49
N GLY A 144 -7.79 3.83 1.84
CA GLY A 144 -8.18 3.59 0.44
C GLY A 144 -7.11 3.93 -0.60
N GLU A 145 -5.97 4.46 -0.21
CA GLU A 145 -4.88 4.85 -1.11
C GLU A 145 -4.27 3.66 -1.86
N ASP A 146 -4.19 2.51 -1.22
CA ASP A 146 -3.73 1.24 -1.76
C ASP A 146 -4.65 0.73 -2.88
N MET A 147 -5.95 0.74 -2.62
CA MET A 147 -6.99 0.42 -3.59
C MET A 147 -7.00 1.40 -4.75
N HIS A 148 -6.92 2.68 -4.41
CA HIS A 148 -6.96 3.76 -5.39
C HIS A 148 -5.79 3.66 -6.36
N PHE A 149 -4.56 3.52 -5.86
CA PHE A 149 -3.39 3.47 -6.74
C PHE A 149 -3.48 2.28 -7.69
N SER A 150 -3.81 1.10 -7.20
CA SER A 150 -4.00 -0.10 -8.03
C SER A 150 -5.09 0.12 -9.09
N TYR A 151 -6.22 0.74 -8.73
CA TYR A 151 -7.31 1.02 -9.66
C TYR A 151 -6.96 2.11 -10.68
N MET A 152 -6.33 3.20 -10.28
CA MET A 152 -5.95 4.27 -11.20
C MET A 152 -4.93 3.80 -12.25
N LEU A 153 -3.99 2.96 -11.85
CA LEU A 153 -3.04 2.33 -12.77
C LEU A 153 -3.76 1.41 -13.78
N GLN A 154 -4.71 0.62 -13.31
CA GLN A 154 -5.53 -0.19 -14.20
C GLN A 154 -6.35 0.68 -15.17
N LYS A 155 -7.06 1.66 -14.63
CA LYS A 155 -8.02 2.49 -15.37
C LYS A 155 -7.38 3.30 -16.49
N TYR A 156 -6.22 3.89 -16.20
CA TYR A 156 -5.60 4.88 -17.09
C TYR A 156 -4.44 4.35 -17.92
N ALA A 157 -3.86 3.24 -17.54
CA ALA A 157 -2.66 2.71 -18.18
C ALA A 157 -2.65 1.19 -18.36
N ASN A 158 -3.69 0.49 -17.89
CA ASN A 158 -3.75 -0.98 -17.88
C ASN A 158 -2.53 -1.64 -17.22
N ILE A 159 -1.98 -0.97 -16.21
CA ILE A 159 -0.83 -1.45 -15.44
C ILE A 159 -1.35 -2.37 -14.33
N PRO A 160 -0.86 -3.62 -14.26
CA PRO A 160 -1.26 -4.57 -13.23
C PRO A 160 -0.55 -4.34 -11.89
N THR A 161 -1.02 -5.04 -10.87
CA THR A 161 -0.44 -5.03 -9.51
C THR A 161 0.07 -6.42 -9.17
N PHE A 162 1.25 -6.52 -8.55
CA PHE A 162 1.92 -7.78 -8.23
C PHE A 162 2.48 -7.80 -6.82
N VAL A 163 2.57 -9.02 -6.27
CA VAL A 163 3.44 -9.35 -5.15
C VAL A 163 4.65 -10.11 -5.71
N PRO A 164 5.88 -9.58 -5.56
CA PRO A 164 7.10 -10.31 -5.89
C PRO A 164 7.24 -11.61 -5.11
N PRO A 165 8.13 -12.53 -5.48
CA PRO A 165 8.37 -13.75 -4.72
C PRO A 165 8.72 -13.50 -3.25
N HIS A 166 8.07 -14.26 -2.36
CA HIS A 166 8.36 -14.31 -0.92
C HIS A 166 8.63 -15.77 -0.53
N PRO A 167 9.74 -16.37 -1.03
CA PRO A 167 10.03 -17.78 -0.78
C PRO A 167 10.40 -18.01 0.70
N ARG A 168 9.96 -19.14 1.26
CA ARG A 168 10.31 -19.51 2.64
C ARG A 168 11.80 -19.75 2.83
N SER A 169 12.49 -20.11 1.76
CA SER A 169 13.92 -20.43 1.77
C SER A 169 14.84 -19.18 1.84
N ASP A 170 14.34 -17.98 1.52
CA ASP A 170 15.12 -16.75 1.51
C ASP A 170 14.30 -15.55 1.96
N ILE A 171 14.29 -15.29 3.27
CA ILE A 171 13.56 -14.17 3.87
C ILE A 171 14.14 -12.79 3.50
N GLU A 172 15.37 -12.74 2.98
CA GLU A 172 15.99 -11.48 2.52
C GLU A 172 15.29 -10.92 1.27
N LEU A 173 14.51 -11.75 0.57
CA LEU A 173 13.68 -11.33 -0.57
C LEU A 173 12.31 -10.76 -0.14
N TRP A 174 11.94 -10.87 1.14
CA TRP A 174 10.61 -10.47 1.62
C TRP A 174 10.47 -8.97 1.77
N GLY A 175 9.26 -8.48 1.51
CA GLY A 175 8.92 -7.07 1.68
C GLY A 175 8.77 -6.64 3.14
N SER A 176 8.48 -7.58 4.05
CA SER A 176 8.57 -7.39 5.50
C SER A 176 9.00 -8.70 6.16
N ILE A 177 10.15 -8.69 6.83
CA ILE A 177 10.69 -9.86 7.53
C ILE A 177 10.12 -10.06 8.93
N LYS A 178 9.42 -9.05 9.44
CA LYS A 178 8.81 -9.04 10.78
C LYS A 178 7.30 -9.24 10.75
N GLY A 179 6.67 -9.02 9.62
CA GLY A 179 5.25 -9.29 9.42
C GLY A 179 4.39 -8.73 10.54
N ALA A 180 3.58 -9.60 11.15
CA ALA A 180 2.65 -9.23 12.21
C ALA A 180 3.31 -8.77 13.52
N GLU A 181 4.60 -9.04 13.74
CA GLU A 181 5.30 -8.57 14.95
C GLU A 181 5.29 -7.04 15.05
N TYR A 182 5.33 -6.34 13.92
CA TYR A 182 5.28 -4.88 13.87
C TYR A 182 3.98 -4.34 13.26
N GLY A 183 3.42 -5.02 12.26
CA GLY A 183 2.21 -4.57 11.56
C GLY A 183 0.89 -4.85 12.30
N GLY A 184 0.94 -5.39 13.53
CA GLY A 184 -0.20 -5.63 14.41
C GLY A 184 -0.20 -4.72 15.65
N ASP A 185 0.43 -3.54 15.57
CA ASP A 185 0.50 -2.57 16.65
C ASP A 185 -0.90 -2.13 17.11
N ALA A 186 -1.06 -2.02 18.43
CA ALA A 186 -2.28 -1.53 19.08
C ALA A 186 -2.67 -0.10 18.64
N ASN A 187 -1.74 0.66 18.06
CA ASN A 187 -1.98 2.00 17.51
C ASN A 187 -2.35 2.01 16.02
N SER A 188 -2.27 0.87 15.33
CA SER A 188 -2.61 0.82 13.91
C SER A 188 -4.07 1.20 13.68
N LEU A 189 -4.36 1.86 12.56
CA LEU A 189 -5.74 2.21 12.17
C LEU A 189 -6.62 0.97 12.02
N TRP A 190 -6.02 -0.15 11.65
CA TRP A 190 -6.72 -1.43 11.51
C TRP A 190 -7.18 -1.98 12.85
N GLU A 191 -6.33 -1.97 13.88
CA GLU A 191 -6.65 -2.50 15.22
C GLU A 191 -7.55 -1.54 15.99
N THR A 192 -7.25 -0.25 15.97
CA THR A 192 -8.04 0.77 16.68
C THR A 192 -9.40 1.02 16.04
N ASN A 193 -9.55 0.73 14.74
CA ASN A 193 -10.75 1.08 13.96
C ASN A 193 -11.17 2.55 14.17
N GLN A 194 -10.18 3.45 14.30
CA GLN A 194 -10.39 4.85 14.60
C GLN A 194 -11.32 5.50 13.58
N ALA A 195 -12.29 6.26 14.07
CA ALA A 195 -13.20 6.99 13.22
C ALA A 195 -12.52 8.22 12.58
N ASN A 196 -12.98 8.58 11.37
CA ASN A 196 -12.60 9.84 10.74
C ASN A 196 -13.23 11.06 11.46
N VAL A 197 -12.99 12.25 10.95
CA VAL A 197 -13.52 13.51 11.51
C VAL A 197 -15.06 13.59 11.53
N GLU A 198 -15.73 12.80 10.70
CA GLU A 198 -17.19 12.68 10.63
C GLU A 198 -17.74 11.58 11.55
N GLY A 199 -16.89 10.89 12.29
CA GLY A 199 -17.28 9.80 13.19
C GLY A 199 -17.48 8.44 12.53
N THR A 200 -17.07 8.27 11.27
CA THR A 200 -17.19 6.98 10.56
C THR A 200 -15.98 6.09 10.86
N PRO A 201 -16.17 4.85 11.35
CA PRO A 201 -15.07 3.94 11.67
C PRO A 201 -14.23 3.56 10.43
N PHE A 202 -12.93 3.40 10.62
CA PHE A 202 -11.96 3.07 9.57
C PHE A 202 -12.39 1.86 8.72
N LYS A 203 -12.77 0.74 9.35
CA LYS A 203 -13.19 -0.46 8.63
C LYS A 203 -14.43 -0.25 7.77
N HIS A 204 -15.32 0.62 8.20
CA HIS A 204 -16.49 0.99 7.40
C HIS A 204 -16.08 1.81 6.17
N LEU A 205 -15.18 2.79 6.35
CA LEU A 205 -14.65 3.61 5.26
C LEU A 205 -13.91 2.76 4.22
N MET A 206 -13.06 1.83 4.65
CA MET A 206 -12.37 0.90 3.76
C MET A 206 -13.35 0.14 2.87
N ASN A 207 -14.39 -0.43 3.48
CA ASN A 207 -15.40 -1.19 2.75
C ASN A 207 -16.22 -0.31 1.80
N GLN A 208 -16.60 0.88 2.25
CA GLN A 208 -17.31 1.84 1.42
C GLN A 208 -16.46 2.27 0.22
N TYR A 209 -15.18 2.60 0.46
CA TYR A 209 -14.25 2.99 -0.60
C TYR A 209 -14.09 1.89 -1.65
N PHE A 210 -13.86 0.65 -1.21
CA PHE A 210 -13.73 -0.50 -2.10
C PHE A 210 -14.96 -0.63 -3.02
N ARG A 211 -16.16 -0.60 -2.44
CA ARG A 211 -17.43 -0.68 -3.18
C ARG A 211 -17.58 0.47 -4.18
N GLU A 212 -17.26 1.69 -3.77
CA GLU A 212 -17.33 2.85 -4.66
C GLU A 212 -16.40 2.71 -5.87
N GLN A 213 -15.15 2.22 -5.67
CA GLN A 213 -14.24 2.00 -6.79
C GLN A 213 -14.71 0.87 -7.71
N ARG A 214 -15.27 -0.18 -7.15
CA ARG A 214 -15.91 -1.27 -7.91
C ARG A 214 -17.06 -0.75 -8.78
N LEU A 215 -17.93 0.07 -8.24
CA LEU A 215 -19.02 0.70 -8.98
C LEU A 215 -18.55 1.69 -10.06
N LYS A 216 -17.39 2.32 -9.87
CA LYS A 216 -16.73 3.16 -10.89
C LYS A 216 -16.05 2.36 -12.01
N GLY A 217 -16.06 1.02 -11.94
CA GLY A 217 -15.56 0.13 -12.98
C GLY A 217 -14.25 -0.56 -12.68
N TRP A 218 -13.77 -0.55 -11.43
CA TRP A 218 -12.60 -1.35 -11.07
C TRP A 218 -12.92 -2.85 -11.22
N LYS A 219 -12.21 -3.49 -12.14
CA LYS A 219 -12.30 -4.92 -12.37
C LYS A 219 -11.19 -5.64 -11.62
N LEU A 220 -11.57 -6.59 -10.79
CA LEU A 220 -10.61 -7.43 -10.08
C LEU A 220 -9.95 -8.43 -11.04
N VAL A 221 -8.84 -9.03 -10.63
CA VAL A 221 -8.02 -9.90 -11.50
C VAL A 221 -8.85 -11.01 -12.14
N ASN A 222 -9.72 -11.63 -11.39
CA ASN A 222 -10.55 -12.75 -11.87
C ASN A 222 -11.81 -12.32 -12.65
N GLU A 223 -11.96 -11.05 -12.96
CA GLU A 223 -13.02 -10.49 -13.80
C GLU A 223 -12.50 -9.97 -15.15
N ARG A 224 -11.20 -10.08 -15.40
CA ARG A 224 -10.53 -9.55 -16.60
C ARG A 224 -10.36 -10.61 -17.69
#